data_b9c59aa5b5eff44699901ce7da80beb9
#
_entry.id   b9c59aa5b5eff44699901ce7da80beb9
#
_cell.length_a   1.000
_cell.length_b   1.000
_cell.length_c   1.000
_cell.angle_alpha   90.00
_cell.angle_beta   90.00
_cell.angle_gamma   90.00
#
_symmetry.space_group_name_H-M   'P 1'
#
loop_
_entity.id
_entity.type
_entity.pdbx_description
1 polymer ?
#
loop_
_entity_poly.entity_id
_entity_poly.type
_entity_poly.pdbx_seq_one_letter_code
_entity_poly.pdbx_strand_id
1 'polypeptide(L)'
;TAKDLAKIAEYTLNEHPELYEMYAITEFTYGGIKQDNRNPLLYSFDGTDGFKTGHTQAAGYGLVGSAERGDRRLLLVLNGLETSRSRAQESLRLMDWGFNNFQLVDFYKQGEVVIEATTWLGKQEKVKLSSQQDISVSIPKTHISDMKFEVLIEEPIPTPISINDQVGLVQ
;
A
#
# COMPACT_ATOMS: atom_id res chain seq x y z
N THR A 1 14.33 -6.49 7.30
CA THR A 1 13.30 -5.99 8.24
C THR A 1 11.89 -6.31 7.74
N ALA A 2 10.85 -6.11 8.57
CA ALA A 2 9.46 -6.23 8.13
C ALA A 2 9.15 -5.27 6.97
N LYS A 3 9.72 -4.06 7.01
CA LYS A 3 9.58 -3.07 5.92
C LYS A 3 10.16 -3.57 4.60
N ASP A 4 11.29 -4.27 4.63
CA ASP A 4 11.90 -4.81 3.41
C ASP A 4 11.04 -5.94 2.81
N LEU A 5 10.46 -6.79 3.67
CA LEU A 5 9.52 -7.83 3.22
C LEU A 5 8.25 -7.23 2.61
N ALA A 6 7.73 -6.14 3.19
CA ALA A 6 6.59 -5.43 2.62
C ALA A 6 6.93 -4.86 1.23
N LYS A 7 8.11 -4.26 1.05
CA LYS A 7 8.57 -3.75 -0.26
C LYS A 7 8.74 -4.86 -1.30
N ILE A 8 9.26 -6.03 -0.89
CA ILE A 8 9.38 -7.19 -1.80
C ILE A 8 7.98 -7.66 -2.23
N ALA A 9 7.03 -7.71 -1.30
CA ALA A 9 5.65 -8.09 -1.59
C ALA A 9 4.97 -7.09 -2.55
N GLU A 10 5.11 -5.80 -2.29
CA GLU A 10 4.63 -4.72 -3.15
C GLU A 10 5.24 -4.79 -4.55
N TYR A 11 6.55 -4.98 -4.64
CA TYR A 11 7.24 -5.16 -5.91
C TYR A 11 6.71 -6.37 -6.69
N THR A 12 6.51 -7.50 -6.00
CA THR A 12 5.98 -8.72 -6.64
C THR A 12 4.56 -8.51 -7.18
N LEU A 13 3.72 -7.80 -6.44
CA LEU A 13 2.36 -7.45 -6.87
C LEU A 13 2.35 -6.56 -8.11
N ASN A 14 3.22 -5.55 -8.16
CA ASN A 14 3.20 -4.54 -9.20
C ASN A 14 3.94 -4.99 -10.46
N GLU A 15 5.07 -5.67 -10.31
CA GLU A 15 5.95 -6.01 -11.45
C GLU A 15 5.74 -7.45 -11.97
N HIS A 16 5.13 -8.33 -11.17
CA HIS A 16 4.94 -9.74 -11.52
C HIS A 16 3.54 -10.25 -11.16
N PRO A 17 2.46 -9.58 -11.58
CA PRO A 17 1.10 -9.94 -11.18
C PRO A 17 0.72 -11.37 -11.60
N GLU A 18 1.18 -11.84 -12.75
CA GLU A 18 0.91 -13.21 -13.25
C GLU A 18 1.58 -14.29 -12.38
N LEU A 19 2.74 -13.99 -11.79
CA LEU A 19 3.43 -14.90 -10.87
C LEU A 19 2.83 -14.80 -9.46
N TYR A 20 2.30 -13.62 -9.13
CA TYR A 20 1.65 -13.38 -7.85
C TYR A 20 0.42 -14.29 -7.64
N GLU A 21 -0.36 -14.57 -8.69
CA GLU A 21 -1.53 -15.45 -8.61
C GLU A 21 -1.23 -16.83 -8.01
N MET A 22 0.03 -17.30 -8.13
CA MET A 22 0.43 -18.58 -7.53
C MET A 22 0.35 -18.61 -6.00
N TYR A 23 0.42 -17.46 -5.33
CA TYR A 23 0.32 -17.40 -3.86
C TYR A 23 -1.10 -17.65 -3.34
N ALA A 24 -2.11 -17.48 -4.20
CA ALA A 24 -3.52 -17.74 -3.88
C ALA A 24 -3.88 -19.23 -4.00
N ILE A 25 -3.02 -20.07 -4.60
CA ILE A 25 -3.29 -21.50 -4.78
C ILE A 25 -3.35 -22.16 -3.40
N THR A 26 -4.50 -22.74 -3.06
CA THR A 26 -4.76 -23.31 -1.75
C THR A 26 -4.19 -24.72 -1.57
N GLU A 27 -4.02 -25.46 -2.67
CA GLU A 27 -3.45 -26.81 -2.64
C GLU A 27 -2.60 -27.10 -3.88
N PHE A 28 -1.57 -27.90 -3.72
CA PHE A 28 -0.70 -28.33 -4.81
C PHE A 28 -0.26 -29.79 -4.63
N THR A 29 -0.34 -30.58 -5.70
CA THR A 29 0.08 -31.97 -5.68
C THR A 29 1.33 -32.15 -6.53
N TYR A 30 2.38 -32.68 -5.93
CA TYR A 30 3.63 -33.01 -6.61
C TYR A 30 4.12 -34.39 -6.20
N GLY A 31 4.51 -35.24 -7.16
CA GLY A 31 4.97 -36.60 -6.91
C GLY A 31 3.94 -37.46 -6.17
N GLY A 32 2.64 -37.24 -6.36
CA GLY A 32 1.55 -37.92 -5.67
C GLY A 32 1.30 -37.44 -4.24
N ILE A 33 2.02 -36.42 -3.76
CA ILE A 33 1.86 -35.85 -2.42
C ILE A 33 1.08 -34.53 -2.52
N LYS A 34 -0.12 -34.50 -1.95
CA LYS A 34 -0.93 -33.29 -1.82
C LYS A 34 -0.43 -32.47 -0.63
N GLN A 35 -0.28 -31.17 -0.85
CA GLN A 35 0.11 -30.18 0.17
C GLN A 35 -0.84 -29.01 0.13
N ASP A 36 -1.30 -28.59 1.31
CA ASP A 36 -2.11 -27.40 1.46
C ASP A 36 -1.22 -26.16 1.64
N ASN A 37 -1.72 -25.01 1.19
CA ASN A 37 -1.05 -23.74 1.46
C ASN A 37 -1.03 -23.47 2.97
N ARG A 38 0.11 -23.05 3.47
CA ARG A 38 0.31 -22.78 4.91
C ARG A 38 -0.12 -21.39 5.35
N ASN A 39 -0.57 -20.53 4.42
CA ASN A 39 -1.10 -19.22 4.73
C ASN A 39 -2.53 -19.34 5.32
N PRO A 40 -2.71 -19.07 6.62
CA PRO A 40 -4.02 -19.27 7.25
C PRO A 40 -5.08 -18.29 6.75
N LEU A 41 -4.68 -17.11 6.27
CA LEU A 41 -5.60 -16.08 5.80
C LEU A 41 -6.38 -16.52 4.56
N LEU A 42 -5.79 -17.35 3.68
CA LEU A 42 -6.48 -17.89 2.49
C LEU A 42 -7.77 -18.68 2.83
N TYR A 43 -7.86 -19.20 4.06
CA TYR A 43 -9.00 -19.99 4.50
C TYR A 43 -9.94 -19.26 5.46
N SER A 44 -9.51 -18.12 6.01
CA SER A 44 -10.21 -17.47 7.12
C SER A 44 -10.49 -15.98 6.93
N PHE A 45 -9.92 -15.35 5.88
CA PHE A 45 -10.11 -13.93 5.65
C PHE A 45 -10.46 -13.67 4.19
N ASP A 46 -11.64 -13.11 3.97
CA ASP A 46 -12.17 -12.79 2.65
C ASP A 46 -11.30 -11.74 1.92
N GLY A 47 -11.08 -11.97 0.62
CA GLY A 47 -10.20 -11.15 -0.22
C GLY A 47 -8.72 -11.50 -0.13
N THR A 48 -8.32 -12.53 0.67
CA THR A 48 -6.92 -12.93 0.75
C THR A 48 -6.47 -13.63 -0.54
N ASP A 49 -5.33 -13.19 -1.07
CA ASP A 49 -4.72 -13.70 -2.29
C ASP A 49 -3.20 -13.98 -2.17
N GLY A 50 -2.61 -13.76 -1.03
CA GLY A 50 -1.18 -14.00 -0.78
C GLY A 50 -0.80 -13.80 0.68
N PHE A 51 0.41 -13.89 1.05
CA PHE A 51 1.64 -14.21 0.34
C PHE A 51 2.27 -15.52 0.87
N LYS A 52 3.22 -15.36 1.80
CA LYS A 52 4.10 -16.44 2.21
C LYS A 52 4.30 -16.52 3.70
N THR A 53 4.26 -17.75 4.21
CA THR A 53 4.63 -18.08 5.61
C THR A 53 6.11 -18.40 5.71
N GLY A 54 6.70 -18.06 6.86
CA GLY A 54 8.04 -18.46 7.25
C GLY A 54 8.07 -19.05 8.65
N HIS A 55 9.08 -19.89 8.93
CA HIS A 55 9.39 -20.36 10.26
C HIS A 55 10.84 -20.80 10.35
N THR A 56 11.51 -20.35 11.40
CA THR A 56 12.77 -20.91 11.89
C THR A 56 12.75 -20.93 13.41
N GLN A 57 13.56 -21.79 14.04
CA GLN A 57 13.63 -21.84 15.50
C GLN A 57 14.08 -20.49 16.10
N ALA A 58 15.01 -19.78 15.44
CA ALA A 58 15.53 -18.51 15.91
C ALA A 58 14.58 -17.32 15.65
N ALA A 59 13.84 -17.33 14.54
CA ALA A 59 13.02 -16.19 14.12
C ALA A 59 11.51 -16.39 14.44
N GLY A 60 11.12 -17.56 14.94
CA GLY A 60 9.71 -17.87 15.18
C GLY A 60 8.88 -18.01 13.90
N TYR A 61 7.58 -17.94 14.06
CA TYR A 61 6.62 -18.00 12.95
C TYR A 61 6.37 -16.62 12.36
N GLY A 62 6.43 -16.52 11.04
CA GLY A 62 6.18 -15.28 10.30
C GLY A 62 5.17 -15.47 9.18
N LEU A 63 4.59 -14.36 8.75
CA LEU A 63 3.68 -14.28 7.61
C LEU A 63 3.85 -12.93 6.91
N VAL A 64 3.97 -12.96 5.60
CA VAL A 64 3.59 -11.85 4.74
C VAL A 64 2.21 -12.21 4.20
N GLY A 65 1.21 -11.41 4.49
CA GLY A 65 -0.17 -11.58 4.04
C GLY A 65 -0.60 -10.44 3.14
N SER A 66 -1.50 -10.74 2.21
CA SER A 66 -2.16 -9.75 1.35
C SER A 66 -3.63 -10.07 1.24
N ALA A 67 -4.45 -9.03 1.28
CA ALA A 67 -5.87 -9.13 0.98
C ALA A 67 -6.35 -7.88 0.26
N GLU A 68 -7.29 -8.07 -0.67
CA GLU A 68 -7.94 -7.01 -1.44
C GLU A 68 -9.44 -7.05 -1.26
N ARG A 69 -10.04 -5.90 -0.98
CA ARG A 69 -11.49 -5.72 -0.90
C ARG A 69 -11.88 -4.43 -1.61
N GLY A 70 -12.61 -4.56 -2.71
CA GLY A 70 -12.92 -3.43 -3.59
C GLY A 70 -11.65 -2.87 -4.22
N ASP A 71 -11.43 -1.58 -4.06
CA ASP A 71 -10.26 -0.82 -4.54
C ASP A 71 -9.12 -0.72 -3.53
N ARG A 72 -9.25 -1.43 -2.39
CA ARG A 72 -8.31 -1.34 -1.29
C ARG A 72 -7.59 -2.65 -1.03
N ARG A 73 -6.25 -2.59 -1.08
CA ARG A 73 -5.35 -3.69 -0.71
C ARG A 73 -4.62 -3.38 0.59
N LEU A 74 -4.47 -4.40 1.43
CA LEU A 74 -3.61 -4.34 2.61
C LEU A 74 -2.52 -5.42 2.52
N LEU A 75 -1.30 -5.02 2.85
CA LEU A 75 -0.17 -5.90 3.09
C LEU A 75 0.12 -5.97 4.58
N LEU A 76 0.30 -7.19 5.08
CA LEU A 76 0.62 -7.49 6.48
C LEU A 76 1.96 -8.20 6.55
N VAL A 77 2.84 -7.77 7.45
CA VAL A 77 4.07 -8.49 7.77
C VAL A 77 4.15 -8.75 9.26
N LEU A 78 4.18 -10.05 9.63
CA LEU A 78 4.35 -10.54 10.98
C LEU A 78 5.60 -11.38 11.09
N ASN A 79 6.33 -11.23 12.19
CA ASN A 79 7.51 -12.02 12.51
C ASN A 79 7.58 -12.29 14.02
N GLY A 80 8.30 -13.32 14.40
CA GLY A 80 8.63 -13.59 15.82
C GLY A 80 7.51 -14.21 16.63
N LEU A 81 6.48 -14.78 16.02
CA LEU A 81 5.40 -15.41 16.75
C LEU A 81 5.82 -16.81 17.24
N GLU A 82 5.36 -17.20 18.42
CA GLU A 82 5.79 -18.43 19.09
C GLU A 82 5.24 -19.70 18.44
N THR A 83 4.02 -19.63 17.87
CA THR A 83 3.34 -20.79 17.31
C THR A 83 2.67 -20.49 15.97
N SER A 84 2.40 -21.53 15.18
CA SER A 84 1.60 -21.41 13.96
C SER A 84 0.16 -20.94 14.27
N ARG A 85 -0.37 -21.27 15.45
CA ARG A 85 -1.68 -20.85 15.91
C ARG A 85 -1.71 -19.34 16.22
N SER A 86 -0.71 -18.83 16.95
CA SER A 86 -0.60 -17.38 17.20
C SER A 86 -0.40 -16.61 15.92
N ARG A 87 0.36 -17.13 14.94
CA ARG A 87 0.47 -16.54 13.62
C ARG A 87 -0.91 -16.43 12.93
N ALA A 88 -1.72 -17.48 12.95
CA ALA A 88 -3.05 -17.46 12.35
C ALA A 88 -3.98 -16.44 13.04
N GLN A 89 -3.99 -16.43 14.38
CA GLN A 89 -4.84 -15.53 15.15
C GLN A 89 -4.44 -14.06 14.98
N GLU A 90 -3.15 -13.74 15.07
CA GLU A 90 -2.67 -12.36 14.95
C GLU A 90 -2.78 -11.84 13.53
N SER A 91 -2.55 -12.67 12.51
CA SER A 91 -2.74 -12.24 11.12
C SER A 91 -4.19 -11.88 10.83
N LEU A 92 -5.14 -12.71 11.28
CA LEU A 92 -6.57 -12.43 11.13
C LEU A 92 -6.98 -11.15 11.86
N ARG A 93 -6.56 -11.02 13.13
CA ARG A 93 -6.88 -9.85 13.96
C ARG A 93 -6.36 -8.53 13.34
N LEU A 94 -5.12 -8.53 12.85
CA LEU A 94 -4.50 -7.32 12.28
C LEU A 94 -5.05 -6.97 10.90
N MET A 95 -5.35 -7.97 10.05
CA MET A 95 -6.03 -7.72 8.78
C MET A 95 -7.41 -7.11 9.01
N ASP A 96 -8.18 -7.71 9.91
CA ASP A 96 -9.51 -7.22 10.28
C ASP A 96 -9.44 -5.79 10.84
N TRP A 97 -8.50 -5.55 11.77
CA TRP A 97 -8.25 -4.22 12.31
C TRP A 97 -7.91 -3.20 11.21
N GLY A 98 -7.04 -3.56 10.27
CA GLY A 98 -6.64 -2.68 9.18
C GLY A 98 -7.80 -2.29 8.26
N PHE A 99 -8.65 -3.25 7.89
CA PHE A 99 -9.82 -2.96 7.05
C PHE A 99 -10.93 -2.20 7.79
N ASN A 100 -11.12 -2.49 9.08
CA ASN A 100 -12.20 -1.88 9.86
C ASN A 100 -11.86 -0.47 10.36
N ASN A 101 -10.60 -0.19 10.69
CA ASN A 101 -10.23 1.07 11.34
C ASN A 101 -9.59 2.11 10.42
N PHE A 102 -9.16 1.72 9.23
CA PHE A 102 -8.60 2.65 8.25
C PHE A 102 -9.46 2.71 7.01
N GLN A 103 -9.36 3.79 6.28
CA GLN A 103 -9.90 3.93 4.93
C GLN A 103 -8.92 4.64 4.02
N LEU A 104 -9.01 4.35 2.73
CA LEU A 104 -8.31 5.09 1.69
C LEU A 104 -9.15 6.34 1.37
N VAL A 105 -8.50 7.47 1.32
CA VAL A 105 -9.11 8.74 0.89
C VAL A 105 -8.31 9.26 -0.29
N ASP A 106 -9.00 9.42 -1.41
CA ASP A 106 -8.44 10.03 -2.62
C ASP A 106 -8.60 11.53 -2.53
N PHE A 107 -7.50 12.25 -2.76
CA PHE A 107 -7.49 13.71 -2.68
C PHE A 107 -7.35 14.37 -4.04
N TYR A 108 -6.43 13.87 -4.86
CA TYR A 108 -6.21 14.37 -6.21
C TYR A 108 -5.91 13.21 -7.15
N LYS A 109 -6.44 13.30 -8.35
CA LYS A 109 -6.06 12.42 -9.45
C LYS A 109 -4.91 13.03 -10.26
N GLN A 110 -4.16 12.18 -10.94
CA GLN A 110 -3.12 12.64 -11.85
C GLN A 110 -3.67 13.67 -12.85
N GLY A 111 -3.00 14.82 -12.95
CA GLY A 111 -3.41 15.94 -13.83
C GLY A 111 -4.46 16.87 -13.22
N GLU A 112 -5.04 16.54 -12.07
CA GLU A 112 -5.98 17.42 -11.37
C GLU A 112 -5.26 18.64 -10.79
N VAL A 113 -5.87 19.83 -10.97
CA VAL A 113 -5.30 21.09 -10.49
C VAL A 113 -5.38 21.16 -8.97
N VAL A 114 -4.23 21.31 -8.35
CA VAL A 114 -4.08 21.42 -6.89
C VAL A 114 -4.18 22.89 -6.45
N ILE A 115 -3.46 23.78 -7.12
CA ILE A 115 -3.37 25.21 -6.79
C ILE A 115 -3.02 26.05 -8.02
N GLU A 116 -3.33 27.35 -7.98
CA GLU A 116 -2.77 28.36 -8.87
C GLU A 116 -1.66 29.11 -8.15
N ALA A 117 -0.49 29.23 -8.78
CA ALA A 117 0.68 29.88 -8.23
C ALA A 117 1.12 31.06 -9.08
N THR A 118 1.70 32.10 -8.46
CA THR A 118 2.24 33.28 -9.12
C THR A 118 3.62 33.00 -9.71
N THR A 119 3.93 33.64 -10.85
CA THR A 119 5.23 33.47 -11.51
C THR A 119 6.06 34.76 -11.44
N TRP A 120 7.38 34.61 -11.36
CA TRP A 120 8.33 35.72 -11.42
C TRP A 120 8.76 35.97 -12.87
N LEU A 121 8.43 37.13 -13.42
CA LEU A 121 8.76 37.56 -14.79
C LEU A 121 8.25 36.61 -15.91
N GLY A 122 7.18 35.84 -15.61
CA GLY A 122 6.56 34.96 -16.60
C GLY A 122 5.67 35.70 -17.60
N LYS A 123 5.42 35.08 -18.76
CA LYS A 123 4.42 35.58 -19.73
C LYS A 123 3.00 35.58 -19.15
N GLN A 124 2.72 34.70 -18.26
CA GLN A 124 1.48 34.60 -17.50
C GLN A 124 1.78 34.92 -16.04
N GLU A 125 0.93 35.73 -15.41
CA GLU A 125 1.07 36.12 -14.02
C GLU A 125 0.87 34.90 -13.08
N LYS A 126 0.00 33.97 -13.48
CA LYS A 126 -0.33 32.74 -12.72
C LYS A 126 -0.27 31.51 -13.61
N VAL A 127 0.11 30.40 -13.01
CA VAL A 127 0.11 29.07 -13.61
C VAL A 127 -0.65 28.08 -12.74
N LYS A 128 -1.34 27.12 -13.38
CA LYS A 128 -2.01 26.03 -12.69
C LYS A 128 -1.02 24.90 -12.44
N LEU A 129 -0.92 24.47 -11.20
CA LEU A 129 -0.11 23.34 -10.79
C LEU A 129 -1.02 22.13 -10.58
N SER A 130 -0.65 21.03 -11.20
CA SER A 130 -1.40 19.78 -11.14
C SER A 130 -0.60 18.68 -10.48
N SER A 131 -1.29 17.70 -9.91
CA SER A 131 -0.66 16.52 -9.37
C SER A 131 -0.03 15.67 -10.48
N GLN A 132 1.22 15.21 -10.28
CA GLN A 132 1.91 14.31 -11.21
C GLN A 132 1.44 12.85 -11.09
N GLN A 133 0.77 12.50 -10.00
CA GLN A 133 0.27 11.16 -9.72
C GLN A 133 -1.01 11.24 -8.90
N ASP A 134 -1.72 10.14 -8.78
CA ASP A 134 -2.83 10.01 -7.84
C ASP A 134 -2.31 10.20 -6.40
N ILE A 135 -2.98 11.04 -5.63
CA ILE A 135 -2.67 11.27 -4.22
C ILE A 135 -3.79 10.65 -3.38
N SER A 136 -3.48 9.50 -2.78
CA SER A 136 -4.38 8.78 -1.87
C SER A 136 -3.65 8.47 -0.57
N VAL A 137 -4.34 8.60 0.54
CA VAL A 137 -3.78 8.35 1.87
C VAL A 137 -4.66 7.40 2.66
N SER A 138 -4.04 6.39 3.27
CA SER A 138 -4.75 5.51 4.21
C SER A 138 -4.73 6.13 5.60
N ILE A 139 -5.91 6.48 6.11
CA ILE A 139 -6.08 7.20 7.38
C ILE A 139 -7.02 6.46 8.33
N PRO A 140 -6.82 6.60 9.66
CA PRO A 140 -7.78 6.12 10.64
C PRO A 140 -9.13 6.81 10.43
N LYS A 141 -10.22 6.05 10.42
CA LYS A 141 -11.59 6.58 10.25
C LYS A 141 -11.95 7.64 11.28
N THR A 142 -11.32 7.60 12.44
CA THR A 142 -11.54 8.56 13.54
C THR A 142 -10.84 9.91 13.34
N HIS A 143 -9.93 10.04 12.37
CA HIS A 143 -9.11 11.25 12.16
C HIS A 143 -9.39 11.94 10.81
N ILE A 144 -10.45 11.56 10.11
CA ILE A 144 -10.78 12.12 8.78
C ILE A 144 -11.06 13.64 8.89
N SER A 145 -11.77 14.06 9.95
CA SER A 145 -12.09 15.47 10.20
C SER A 145 -10.88 16.33 10.54
N ASP A 146 -9.80 15.72 10.96
CA ASP A 146 -8.62 16.42 11.46
C ASP A 146 -7.55 16.61 10.38
N MET A 147 -7.78 16.03 9.20
CA MET A 147 -6.83 16.11 8.09
C MET A 147 -6.77 17.53 7.53
N LYS A 148 -5.54 17.97 7.30
CA LYS A 148 -5.23 19.21 6.59
C LYS A 148 -4.22 18.89 5.50
N PHE A 149 -4.41 19.50 4.34
CA PHE A 149 -3.43 19.49 3.28
C PHE A 149 -2.66 20.79 3.29
N GLU A 150 -1.38 20.68 3.11
CA GLU A 150 -0.52 21.81 2.90
C GLU A 150 0.21 21.65 1.56
N VAL A 151 0.16 22.69 0.73
CA VAL A 151 0.93 22.76 -0.50
C VAL A 151 2.18 23.57 -0.19
N LEU A 152 3.31 22.90 -0.18
CA LEU A 152 4.61 23.54 0.01
C LEU A 152 5.12 24.01 -1.35
N ILE A 153 5.17 25.31 -1.54
CA ILE A 153 5.62 25.95 -2.77
C ILE A 153 6.34 27.25 -2.41
N GLU A 154 7.42 27.55 -3.13
CA GLU A 154 8.07 28.84 -3.06
C GLU A 154 7.48 29.77 -4.11
N GLU A 155 6.78 30.82 -3.67
CA GLU A 155 6.21 31.84 -4.53
C GLU A 155 6.95 33.17 -4.40
N PRO A 156 7.11 33.93 -5.53
CA PRO A 156 6.71 33.58 -6.89
C PRO A 156 7.64 32.56 -7.55
N ILE A 157 7.07 31.67 -8.38
CA ILE A 157 7.85 30.61 -9.07
C ILE A 157 8.75 31.27 -10.12
N PRO A 158 10.07 30.99 -10.10
CA PRO A 158 11.00 31.55 -11.09
C PRO A 158 10.72 30.95 -12.48
N THR A 159 10.81 31.79 -13.51
CA THR A 159 10.68 31.38 -14.92
C THR A 159 12.04 31.25 -15.58
N PRO A 160 12.23 30.43 -16.66
CA PRO A 160 11.19 29.65 -17.35
C PRO A 160 10.76 28.37 -16.60
N ILE A 161 9.48 28.01 -16.76
CA ILE A 161 8.90 26.78 -16.22
C ILE A 161 8.50 25.91 -17.42
N SER A 162 8.85 24.63 -17.37
CA SER A 162 8.46 23.62 -18.36
C SER A 162 7.37 22.71 -17.83
N ILE A 163 6.64 22.06 -18.74
CA ILE A 163 5.69 21.01 -18.35
C ILE A 163 6.46 19.88 -17.65
N ASN A 164 5.93 19.40 -16.55
CA ASN A 164 6.51 18.38 -15.64
C ASN A 164 7.66 18.86 -14.75
N ASP A 165 7.98 20.15 -14.72
CA ASP A 165 8.88 20.64 -13.67
C ASP A 165 8.20 20.50 -12.31
N GLN A 166 8.93 19.92 -11.35
CA GLN A 166 8.47 19.83 -9.97
C GLN A 166 8.70 21.16 -9.27
N VAL A 167 7.64 21.87 -8.95
CA VAL A 167 7.69 23.22 -8.34
C VAL A 167 7.15 23.27 -6.92
N GLY A 168 6.60 22.17 -6.41
CA GLY A 168 6.07 22.08 -5.06
C GLY A 168 5.82 20.65 -4.60
N LEU A 169 5.38 20.52 -3.38
CA LEU A 169 5.00 19.24 -2.73
C LEU A 169 3.65 19.42 -2.03
N VAL A 170 2.85 18.37 -2.01
CA VAL A 170 1.66 18.23 -1.16
C VAL A 170 2.02 17.34 0.03
N GLN A 171 1.77 17.79 1.25
CA GLN A 171 1.96 17.02 2.46
C GLN A 171 0.75 17.07 3.40
#